data_e3af696d9e5647eacea9ced0a1debb44
#
_entry.id   e3af696d9e5647eacea9ced0a1debb44
#
_cell.length_a   1.000
_cell.length_b   1.000
_cell.length_c   1.000
_cell.angle_alpha   90.00
_cell.angle_beta   90.00
_cell.angle_gamma   90.00
#
_symmetry.space_group_name_H-M   'P 1'
#
loop_
_entity.id
_entity.type
_entity.pdbx_description
1 polymer ?
#
loop_
_entity_poly.entity_id
_entity_poly.type
_entity_poly.pdbx_seq_one_letter_code
_entity_poly.pdbx_strand_id
1 'polypeptide(L)'
;MAYFIFEGFYMKWIYLLIAGALENTWAVAMKISNGFTVLIPSIVTGVGYIASAVFLAIALRQLPLGTAYAMWTGMGILGTTLLGVVLFHEKLSVPQVICVILIVVGIAGLKILAEE
;
A
#
# COMPACT_ATOMS: atom_id res chain seq x y z
N MET A 1 27.36 12.96 6.26
CA MET A 1 26.44 13.33 7.36
C MET A 1 25.12 13.88 6.81
N ALA A 2 25.14 14.98 6.04
CA ALA A 2 23.91 15.55 5.46
C ALA A 2 23.18 14.56 4.54
N TYR A 3 23.93 13.83 3.71
CA TYR A 3 23.38 12.80 2.85
C TYR A 3 22.66 11.72 3.67
N PHE A 4 23.27 11.28 4.74
CA PHE A 4 22.70 10.23 5.59
C PHE A 4 21.40 10.70 6.26
N ILE A 5 21.39 11.93 6.78
CA ILE A 5 20.20 12.51 7.41
C ILE A 5 19.08 12.69 6.36
N PHE A 6 19.44 13.21 5.19
CA PHE A 6 18.50 13.43 4.10
C PHE A 6 17.90 12.12 3.61
N GLU A 7 18.74 11.10 3.43
CA GLU A 7 18.28 9.77 3.03
C GLU A 7 17.32 9.20 4.08
N GLY A 8 17.64 9.30 5.36
CA GLY A 8 16.78 8.81 6.43
C GLY A 8 15.44 9.52 6.47
N PHE A 9 15.38 10.81 6.15
CA PHE A 9 14.15 11.58 6.20
C PHE A 9 13.22 11.23 5.03
N TYR A 10 13.75 11.13 3.81
CA TYR A 10 12.91 10.91 2.62
C TYR A 10 12.75 9.44 2.29
N MET A 11 13.77 8.62 2.50
CA MET A 11 13.76 7.23 2.04
C MET A 11 12.72 6.39 2.77
N LYS A 12 12.44 6.68 4.04
CA LYS A 12 11.41 5.95 4.77
C LYS A 12 10.03 6.05 4.09
N TRP A 13 9.70 7.22 3.58
CA TRP A 13 8.44 7.44 2.87
C TRP A 13 8.46 6.79 1.50
N ILE A 14 9.61 6.82 0.81
CA ILE A 14 9.78 6.18 -0.49
C ILE A 14 9.62 4.66 -0.36
N TYR A 15 10.25 4.05 0.65
CA TYR A 15 10.08 2.62 0.90
C TYR A 15 8.63 2.27 1.20
N LEU A 16 7.95 3.11 1.96
CA LEU A 16 6.54 2.90 2.27
C LEU A 16 5.66 2.99 1.01
N LEU A 17 5.93 3.96 0.12
CA LEU A 17 5.21 4.09 -1.14
C LEU A 17 5.44 2.88 -2.05
N ILE A 18 6.68 2.39 -2.14
CA ILE A 18 6.99 1.19 -2.91
C ILE A 18 6.25 -0.02 -2.34
N ALA A 19 6.24 -0.15 -1.02
CA ALA A 19 5.51 -1.23 -0.35
C ALA A 19 4.01 -1.19 -0.69
N GLY A 20 3.42 0.02 -0.68
CA GLY A 20 2.01 0.19 -1.04
C GLY A 20 1.72 -0.13 -2.50
N ALA A 21 2.60 0.28 -3.41
CA ALA A 21 2.45 -0.05 -4.83
C ALA A 21 2.56 -1.55 -5.07
N LEU A 22 3.49 -2.22 -4.40
CA LEU A 22 3.63 -3.68 -4.48
C LEU A 22 2.42 -4.37 -3.88
N GLU A 23 1.83 -3.83 -2.81
CA GLU A 23 0.60 -4.37 -2.24
C GLU A 23 -0.54 -4.36 -3.26
N ASN A 24 -0.71 -3.26 -3.99
CA ASN A 24 -1.71 -3.20 -5.04
C ASN A 24 -1.44 -4.23 -6.15
N THR A 25 -0.17 -4.40 -6.51
CA THR A 25 0.23 -5.36 -7.53
C THR A 25 -0.11 -6.79 -7.12
N TRP A 26 0.31 -7.22 -5.93
CA TRP A 26 0.04 -8.59 -5.53
C TRP A 26 -1.44 -8.83 -5.22
N ALA A 27 -2.18 -7.80 -4.78
CA ALA A 27 -3.62 -7.95 -4.54
C ALA A 27 -4.38 -8.18 -5.84
N VAL A 28 -4.06 -7.43 -6.90
CA VAL A 28 -4.65 -7.63 -8.24
C VAL A 28 -4.27 -9.00 -8.79
N ALA A 29 -2.99 -9.37 -8.68
CA ALA A 29 -2.52 -10.67 -9.12
C ALA A 29 -3.23 -11.81 -8.37
N MET A 30 -3.47 -11.64 -7.08
CA MET A 30 -4.21 -12.63 -6.28
C MET A 30 -5.61 -12.84 -6.84
N LYS A 31 -6.32 -11.77 -7.20
CA LYS A 31 -7.64 -11.89 -7.79
C LYS A 31 -7.59 -12.62 -9.13
N ILE A 32 -6.63 -12.27 -9.98
CA ILE A 32 -6.45 -12.91 -11.30
C ILE A 32 -6.05 -14.37 -11.14
N SER A 33 -5.40 -14.75 -10.04
CA SER A 33 -4.98 -16.12 -9.79
C SER A 33 -6.14 -17.10 -9.58
N ASN A 34 -7.34 -16.58 -9.40
CA ASN A 34 -8.55 -17.39 -9.17
C ASN A 34 -8.34 -18.43 -8.06
N GLY A 35 -8.03 -17.93 -6.87
CA GLY A 35 -7.79 -18.79 -5.71
C GLY A 35 -6.50 -19.60 -5.82
N PHE A 36 -5.47 -19.02 -6.45
CA PHE A 36 -4.16 -19.64 -6.67
C PHE A 36 -4.21 -20.86 -7.60
N THR A 37 -5.16 -20.86 -8.53
CA THR A 37 -5.28 -21.94 -9.52
C THR A 37 -4.54 -21.63 -10.82
N VAL A 38 -4.21 -20.35 -11.09
CA VAL A 38 -3.47 -19.93 -12.27
C VAL A 38 -2.02 -19.65 -11.87
N LEU A 39 -1.07 -20.32 -12.49
CA LEU A 39 0.32 -20.36 -12.03
C LEU A 39 1.01 -18.98 -12.00
N ILE A 40 1.02 -18.28 -13.14
CA ILE A 40 1.77 -17.02 -13.23
C ILE A 40 1.25 -15.96 -12.27
N PRO A 41 -0.07 -15.65 -12.23
CA PRO A 41 -0.58 -14.72 -11.23
C PRO A 41 -0.34 -15.15 -9.79
N SER A 42 -0.33 -16.47 -9.52
CA SER A 42 -0.02 -16.98 -8.17
C SER A 42 1.42 -16.67 -7.79
N ILE A 43 2.36 -16.84 -8.70
CA ILE A 43 3.78 -16.53 -8.47
C ILE A 43 3.94 -15.02 -8.26
N VAL A 44 3.31 -14.19 -9.09
CA VAL A 44 3.36 -12.73 -8.94
C VAL A 44 2.82 -12.30 -7.58
N THR A 45 1.74 -12.92 -7.13
CA THR A 45 1.17 -12.65 -5.81
C THR A 45 2.18 -12.94 -4.70
N GLY A 46 2.80 -14.12 -4.74
CA GLY A 46 3.76 -14.52 -3.71
C GLY A 46 4.99 -13.62 -3.68
N VAL A 47 5.60 -13.37 -4.83
CA VAL A 47 6.78 -12.52 -4.94
C VAL A 47 6.44 -11.08 -4.55
N GLY A 48 5.32 -10.56 -5.04
CA GLY A 48 4.88 -9.21 -4.72
C GLY A 48 4.59 -9.03 -3.24
N TYR A 49 3.95 -10.01 -2.61
CA TYR A 49 3.68 -9.99 -1.18
C TYR A 49 4.97 -9.91 -0.36
N ILE A 50 5.92 -10.78 -0.67
CA ILE A 50 7.20 -10.81 0.03
C ILE A 50 7.95 -9.49 -0.16
N ALA A 51 8.02 -8.99 -1.41
CA ALA A 51 8.69 -7.73 -1.70
C ALA A 51 8.02 -6.56 -0.96
N SER A 52 6.70 -6.50 -0.96
CA SER A 52 5.95 -5.48 -0.24
C SER A 52 6.27 -5.49 1.26
N ALA A 53 6.29 -6.69 1.86
CA ALA A 53 6.60 -6.84 3.28
C ALA A 53 8.04 -6.41 3.59
N VAL A 54 8.99 -6.70 2.71
CA VAL A 54 10.38 -6.29 2.90
C VAL A 54 10.51 -4.77 2.89
N PHE A 55 9.91 -4.09 1.90
CA PHE A 55 9.96 -2.64 1.84
C PHE A 55 9.24 -2.00 3.02
N LEU A 56 8.13 -2.57 3.46
CA LEU A 56 7.44 -2.12 4.66
C LEU A 56 8.35 -2.26 5.89
N ALA A 57 9.01 -3.39 6.03
CA ALA A 57 9.92 -3.64 7.15
C ALA A 57 11.06 -2.62 7.18
N ILE A 58 11.60 -2.26 6.00
CA ILE A 58 12.65 -1.24 5.92
C ILE A 58 12.10 0.12 6.37
N ALA A 59 10.90 0.48 5.92
CA ALA A 59 10.28 1.73 6.35
C ALA A 59 10.04 1.76 7.86
N LEU A 60 9.70 0.62 8.46
CA LEU A 60 9.44 0.51 9.90
C LEU A 60 10.69 0.77 10.76
N ARG A 61 11.87 0.77 10.17
CA ARG A 61 13.09 1.13 10.90
C ARG A 61 13.04 2.58 11.42
N GLN A 62 12.29 3.44 10.76
CA GLN A 62 12.26 4.86 11.06
C GLN A 62 10.85 5.41 11.28
N LEU A 63 9.82 4.60 11.09
CA LEU A 63 8.44 5.02 11.26
C LEU A 63 7.77 4.24 12.38
N PRO A 64 6.84 4.87 13.12
CA PRO A 64 6.03 4.15 14.10
C PRO A 64 5.23 3.04 13.41
N LEU A 65 5.10 1.90 14.09
CA LEU A 65 4.41 0.73 13.54
C LEU A 65 2.97 1.06 13.11
N GLY A 66 2.22 1.69 14.00
CA GLY A 66 0.81 1.97 13.72
C GLY A 66 0.62 2.90 12.53
N THR A 67 1.44 3.96 12.46
CA THR A 67 1.38 4.92 11.37
C THR A 67 1.75 4.28 10.03
N ALA A 68 2.88 3.57 10.00
CA ALA A 68 3.34 2.94 8.75
C ALA A 68 2.37 1.86 8.28
N TYR A 69 1.88 1.04 9.20
CA TYR A 69 0.97 -0.04 8.86
C TYR A 69 -0.39 0.50 8.38
N ALA A 70 -0.91 1.53 9.04
CA ALA A 70 -2.17 2.16 8.63
C ALA A 70 -2.05 2.78 7.25
N MET A 71 -0.93 3.46 6.97
CA MET A 71 -0.70 4.05 5.65
C MET A 71 -0.53 2.99 4.56
N TRP A 72 0.22 1.93 4.85
CA TRP A 72 0.40 0.82 3.92
C TRP A 72 -0.94 0.16 3.60
N THR A 73 -1.72 -0.16 4.62
CA THR A 73 -3.05 -0.76 4.47
C THR A 73 -4.00 0.19 3.74
N GLY A 74 -3.99 1.48 4.10
CA GLY A 74 -4.83 2.49 3.47
C GLY A 74 -4.51 2.69 2.00
N MET A 75 -3.23 2.72 1.64
CA MET A 75 -2.82 2.79 0.24
C MET A 75 -3.29 1.55 -0.53
N GLY A 76 -3.22 0.39 0.10
CA GLY A 76 -3.72 -0.84 -0.49
C GLY A 76 -5.22 -0.77 -0.75
N ILE A 77 -5.99 -0.33 0.24
CA ILE A 77 -7.45 -0.21 0.10
C ILE A 77 -7.80 0.78 -1.00
N LEU A 78 -7.17 1.95 -1.00
CA LEU A 78 -7.44 2.98 -2.01
C LEU A 78 -7.10 2.48 -3.41
N GLY A 79 -5.89 1.95 -3.58
CA GLY A 79 -5.42 1.48 -4.89
C GLY A 79 -6.21 0.30 -5.41
N THR A 80 -6.49 -0.70 -4.55
CA THR A 80 -7.26 -1.87 -4.99
C THR A 80 -8.71 -1.51 -5.28
N THR A 81 -9.29 -0.54 -4.57
CA THR A 81 -10.64 -0.07 -4.86
C THR A 81 -10.69 0.57 -6.26
N LEU A 82 -9.73 1.43 -6.57
CA LEU A 82 -9.63 2.04 -7.90
C LEU A 82 -9.39 0.99 -8.99
N LEU A 83 -8.45 0.08 -8.76
CA LEU A 83 -8.12 -0.96 -9.73
C LEU A 83 -9.27 -1.93 -9.90
N GLY A 84 -10.02 -2.22 -8.84
CA GLY A 84 -11.21 -3.04 -8.94
C GLY A 84 -12.25 -2.43 -9.87
N VAL A 85 -12.47 -1.12 -9.78
CA VAL A 85 -13.39 -0.42 -10.68
C VAL A 85 -12.86 -0.42 -12.11
N VAL A 86 -11.59 -0.10 -12.31
CA VAL A 86 -11.01 0.07 -13.66
C VAL A 86 -10.81 -1.26 -14.36
N LEU A 87 -10.23 -2.25 -13.67
CA LEU A 87 -9.83 -3.52 -14.28
C LEU A 87 -10.94 -4.57 -14.26
N PHE A 88 -11.73 -4.60 -13.20
CA PHE A 88 -12.72 -5.66 -12.99
C PHE A 88 -14.15 -5.14 -13.08
N HIS A 89 -14.32 -3.87 -13.44
CA HIS A 89 -15.64 -3.25 -13.61
C HIS A 89 -16.52 -3.35 -12.37
N GLU A 90 -15.90 -3.32 -11.19
CA GLU A 90 -16.64 -3.33 -9.94
C GLU A 90 -17.37 -2.01 -9.75
N LYS A 91 -18.54 -2.06 -9.12
CA LYS A 91 -19.35 -0.87 -8.90
C LYS A 91 -19.12 -0.34 -7.51
N LEU A 92 -19.00 0.99 -7.40
CA LEU A 92 -18.90 1.69 -6.13
C LEU A 92 -20.18 2.47 -5.86
N SER A 93 -20.80 2.23 -4.71
CA SER A 93 -21.92 3.04 -4.25
C SER A 93 -21.42 4.35 -3.65
N VAL A 94 -22.31 5.33 -3.51
CA VAL A 94 -21.96 6.61 -2.87
C VAL A 94 -21.42 6.41 -1.44
N PRO A 95 -22.07 5.60 -0.58
CA PRO A 95 -21.49 5.33 0.75
C PRO A 95 -20.08 4.73 0.69
N GLN A 96 -19.79 3.85 -0.27
CA GLN A 96 -18.45 3.28 -0.42
C GLN A 96 -17.43 4.36 -0.79
N VAL A 97 -17.77 5.29 -1.68
CA VAL A 97 -16.90 6.40 -2.04
C VAL A 97 -16.60 7.26 -0.81
N ILE A 98 -17.62 7.54 0.00
CA ILE A 98 -17.43 8.30 1.24
C ILE A 98 -16.45 7.60 2.17
N CYS A 99 -16.57 6.28 2.32
CA CYS A 99 -15.65 5.50 3.16
C CYS A 99 -14.21 5.57 2.63
N VAL A 100 -14.02 5.51 1.32
CA VAL A 100 -12.68 5.63 0.72
C VAL A 100 -12.09 7.01 0.99
N ILE A 101 -12.90 8.06 0.88
CA ILE A 101 -12.46 9.43 1.20
C ILE A 101 -12.03 9.53 2.66
N LEU A 102 -12.76 8.92 3.59
CA LEU A 102 -12.39 8.90 5.00
C LEU A 102 -11.04 8.23 5.24
N ILE A 103 -10.75 7.14 4.51
CA ILE A 103 -9.45 6.46 4.58
C ILE A 103 -8.34 7.41 4.12
N VAL A 104 -8.54 8.09 2.99
CA VAL A 104 -7.55 9.04 2.45
C VAL A 104 -7.27 10.17 3.44
N VAL A 105 -8.32 10.72 4.03
CA VAL A 105 -8.19 11.78 5.04
C VAL A 105 -7.40 11.27 6.24
N GLY A 106 -7.69 10.05 6.70
CA GLY A 106 -6.95 9.43 7.81
C GLY A 106 -5.47 9.25 7.49
N ILE A 107 -5.14 8.79 6.29
CA ILE A 107 -3.74 8.62 5.85
C ILE A 107 -3.02 9.98 5.85
N ALA A 108 -3.64 10.99 5.26
CA ALA A 108 -3.06 12.33 5.21
C ALA A 108 -2.82 12.88 6.61
N GLY A 109 -3.78 12.70 7.52
CA GLY A 109 -3.65 13.12 8.90
C GLY A 109 -2.50 12.43 9.62
N LEU A 110 -2.38 11.12 9.46
CA LEU A 110 -1.30 10.35 10.08
C LEU A 110 0.08 10.80 9.57
N LYS A 111 0.19 11.08 8.27
CA LYS A 111 1.45 11.55 7.71
C LYS A 111 1.84 12.90 8.28
N ILE A 112 0.88 13.83 8.35
CA ILE A 112 1.13 15.17 8.89
C ILE A 112 1.54 15.08 10.36
N LEU A 113 0.82 14.30 11.16
CA LEU A 113 1.13 14.15 12.58
C LEU A 113 2.46 13.44 12.81
N ALA A 114 2.82 12.51 11.94
CA ALA A 114 4.09 11.78 12.06
C ALA A 114 5.31 12.67 11.80
N GLU A 115 5.15 13.76 11.08
CA GLU A 115 6.22 14.70 10.78
C GLU A 115 6.44 15.73 11.88
N GLU A 116 5.53 15.82 12.82
CA GLU A 116 5.67 16.67 14.00
C GLU A 116 6.53 16.01 15.05
#